data_854b0a9a0aab5a14146a2377ea5ea5db
#
_entry.id   854b0a9a0aab5a14146a2377ea5ea5db
#
_cell.length_a   1.000
_cell.length_b   1.000
_cell.length_c   1.000
_cell.angle_alpha   90.00
_cell.angle_beta   90.00
_cell.angle_gamma   90.00
#
_symmetry.space_group_name_H-M   'P 1'
#
loop_
_entity.id
_entity.type
_entity.pdbx_description
1 polymer ?
#
loop_
_entity_poly.entity_id
_entity_poly.type
_entity_poly.pdbx_seq_one_letter_code
_entity_poly.pdbx_strand_id
1 'polypeptide(L)'
;MIRNAILDDLPAILDIYSFARTFMAKTGNPTQWADGYPSCELLREHIHSQKLFVLTDLADGSQIHGCFYFALENDLTYAHIKDGDWLSDSPYGVIHIVASDGTVHGFFQKVLDFCEPQISHLRIDTHHDNKVMQHVLEKNGFRKCGIIHLANGDPRLAYEKS
;
A
#
# COMPACT_ATOMS: atom_id res chain seq x y z
N MET A 1 4.58 9.39 -13.87
CA MET A 1 3.81 10.45 -13.15
C MET A 1 2.77 9.79 -12.25
N ILE A 2 2.57 10.31 -11.02
CA ILE A 2 1.51 9.82 -10.13
C ILE A 2 0.30 10.75 -10.21
N ARG A 3 -0.90 10.17 -10.34
CA ARG A 3 -2.17 10.90 -10.36
C ARG A 3 -3.26 10.07 -9.68
N ASN A 4 -4.38 10.71 -9.37
CA ASN A 4 -5.57 9.97 -8.93
C ASN A 4 -6.02 8.97 -10.01
N ALA A 5 -6.44 7.80 -9.55
CA ALA A 5 -7.09 6.82 -10.42
C ALA A 5 -8.49 7.30 -10.82
N ILE A 6 -8.91 6.96 -12.03
CA ILE A 6 -10.27 7.18 -12.53
C ILE A 6 -10.91 5.83 -12.88
N LEU A 7 -12.22 5.80 -13.08
CA LEU A 7 -12.93 4.53 -13.35
C LEU A 7 -12.44 3.84 -14.62
N ASP A 8 -11.99 4.59 -15.62
CA ASP A 8 -11.45 4.03 -16.85
C ASP A 8 -10.12 3.28 -16.65
N ASP A 9 -9.41 3.55 -15.55
CA ASP A 9 -8.19 2.84 -15.18
C ASP A 9 -8.46 1.45 -14.60
N LEU A 10 -9.68 1.16 -14.18
CA LEU A 10 -10.00 -0.03 -13.38
C LEU A 10 -9.56 -1.35 -14.01
N PRO A 11 -9.74 -1.60 -15.32
CA PRO A 11 -9.24 -2.82 -15.93
C PRO A 11 -7.72 -3.01 -15.77
N ALA A 12 -6.94 -1.95 -16.01
CA ALA A 12 -5.49 -1.97 -15.84
C ALA A 12 -5.08 -2.16 -14.37
N ILE A 13 -5.79 -1.51 -13.45
CA ILE A 13 -5.56 -1.66 -12.01
C ILE A 13 -5.80 -3.11 -11.57
N LEU A 14 -6.86 -3.75 -12.04
CA LEU A 14 -7.16 -5.16 -11.74
C LEU A 14 -6.04 -6.08 -12.24
N ASP A 15 -5.48 -5.81 -13.41
CA ASP A 15 -4.34 -6.57 -13.95
C ASP A 15 -3.08 -6.40 -13.08
N ILE A 16 -2.82 -5.18 -12.60
CA ILE A 16 -1.71 -4.90 -11.67
C ILE A 16 -1.86 -5.72 -10.38
N TYR A 17 -3.04 -5.75 -9.78
CA TYR A 17 -3.26 -6.53 -8.55
C TYR A 17 -3.21 -8.04 -8.79
N SER A 18 -3.67 -8.52 -9.94
CA SER A 18 -3.54 -9.93 -10.34
C SER A 18 -2.08 -10.34 -10.45
N PHE A 19 -1.27 -9.52 -11.12
CA PHE A 19 0.18 -9.71 -11.22
C PHE A 19 0.84 -9.72 -9.83
N ALA A 20 0.49 -8.76 -8.98
CA ALA A 20 1.05 -8.64 -7.63
C ALA A 20 0.71 -9.87 -6.77
N ARG A 21 -0.52 -10.38 -6.82
CA ARG A 21 -0.91 -11.61 -6.09
C ARG A 21 -0.10 -12.82 -6.55
N THR A 22 0.12 -12.95 -7.85
CA THR A 22 0.97 -14.02 -8.41
C THR A 22 2.40 -13.92 -7.90
N PHE A 23 2.97 -12.73 -7.91
CA PHE A 23 4.31 -12.46 -7.40
C PHE A 23 4.40 -12.77 -5.90
N MET A 24 3.43 -12.33 -5.11
CA MET A 24 3.38 -12.60 -3.66
C MET A 24 3.34 -14.10 -3.38
N ALA A 25 2.51 -14.86 -4.08
CA ALA A 25 2.43 -16.31 -3.92
C ALA A 25 3.76 -17.00 -4.25
N LYS A 26 4.44 -16.57 -5.32
CA LYS A 26 5.75 -17.12 -5.72
C LYS A 26 6.87 -16.78 -4.74
N THR A 27 6.76 -15.69 -4.00
CA THR A 27 7.78 -15.21 -3.05
C THR A 27 7.46 -15.58 -1.60
N GLY A 28 6.55 -16.55 -1.37
CA GLY A 28 6.28 -17.10 -0.04
C GLY A 28 5.18 -16.40 0.74
N ASN A 29 4.37 -15.55 0.10
CA ASN A 29 3.30 -14.79 0.73
C ASN A 29 1.95 -15.00 0.01
N PRO A 30 1.37 -16.22 0.06
CA PRO A 30 0.15 -16.52 -0.71
C PRO A 30 -1.15 -16.03 -0.06
N THR A 31 -1.14 -15.63 1.22
CA THR A 31 -2.37 -15.41 1.99
C THR A 31 -2.68 -13.96 2.33
N GLN A 32 -1.75 -13.01 2.15
CA GLN A 32 -1.97 -11.60 2.49
C GLN A 32 -3.17 -11.01 1.73
N TRP A 33 -3.27 -11.29 0.45
CA TRP A 33 -4.37 -10.85 -0.41
C TRP A 33 -5.14 -12.06 -0.94
N ALA A 34 -5.65 -12.86 -0.02
CA ALA A 34 -6.45 -14.03 -0.34
C ALA A 34 -7.81 -13.62 -0.95
N ASP A 35 -8.47 -14.59 -1.61
CA ASP A 35 -9.84 -14.46 -2.14
C ASP A 35 -10.04 -13.28 -3.12
N GLY A 36 -9.01 -12.95 -3.92
CA GLY A 36 -9.09 -11.90 -4.92
C GLY A 36 -9.05 -10.48 -4.35
N TYR A 37 -8.59 -10.31 -3.10
CA TYR A 37 -8.40 -8.98 -2.51
C TYR A 37 -7.26 -8.22 -3.23
N PRO A 38 -7.37 -6.88 -3.45
CA PRO A 38 -8.56 -6.05 -3.22
C PRO A 38 -9.65 -6.30 -4.28
N SER A 39 -10.91 -6.28 -3.85
CA SER A 39 -12.04 -6.50 -4.75
C SER A 39 -12.26 -5.34 -5.71
N CYS A 40 -12.91 -5.63 -6.84
CA CYS A 40 -13.31 -4.60 -7.80
C CYS A 40 -14.20 -3.53 -7.14
N GLU A 41 -15.11 -3.93 -6.27
CA GLU A 41 -16.00 -3.03 -5.53
C GLU A 41 -15.22 -2.10 -4.60
N LEU A 42 -14.29 -2.64 -3.82
CA LEU A 42 -13.44 -1.84 -2.94
C LEU A 42 -12.60 -0.83 -3.73
N LEU A 43 -12.04 -1.24 -4.86
CA LEU A 43 -11.26 -0.34 -5.72
C LEU A 43 -12.12 0.80 -6.28
N ARG A 44 -13.37 0.51 -6.67
CA ARG A 44 -14.31 1.57 -7.08
C ARG A 44 -14.56 2.59 -5.97
N GLU A 45 -14.77 2.12 -4.74
CA GLU A 45 -14.93 3.01 -3.59
C GLU A 45 -13.71 3.90 -3.38
N HIS A 46 -12.51 3.34 -3.49
CA HIS A 46 -11.27 4.11 -3.34
C HIS A 46 -11.06 5.11 -4.48
N ILE A 47 -11.47 4.77 -5.69
CA ILE A 47 -11.47 5.72 -6.82
C ILE A 47 -12.43 6.87 -6.56
N HIS A 48 -13.67 6.56 -6.16
CA HIS A 48 -14.68 7.59 -5.87
C HIS A 48 -14.28 8.53 -4.74
N SER A 49 -13.61 8.01 -3.71
CA SER A 49 -13.12 8.82 -2.59
C SER A 49 -11.80 9.53 -2.88
N GLN A 50 -11.25 9.37 -4.09
CA GLN A 50 -9.98 9.96 -4.54
C GLN A 50 -8.78 9.59 -3.67
N LYS A 51 -8.78 8.36 -3.16
CA LYS A 51 -7.71 7.81 -2.31
C LYS A 51 -6.86 6.77 -3.01
N LEU A 52 -7.21 6.38 -4.24
CA LEU A 52 -6.42 5.47 -5.05
C LEU A 52 -5.61 6.26 -6.08
N PHE A 53 -4.33 5.96 -6.16
CA PHE A 53 -3.39 6.62 -7.06
C PHE A 53 -2.74 5.61 -7.99
N VAL A 54 -2.39 6.06 -9.18
CA VAL A 54 -1.69 5.25 -10.19
C VAL A 54 -0.39 5.92 -10.59
N LEU A 55 0.63 5.10 -10.85
CA LEU A 55 1.86 5.53 -11.50
C LEU A 55 1.76 5.22 -12.98
N THR A 56 1.87 6.26 -13.80
CA THR A 56 1.84 6.14 -15.26
C THR A 56 3.19 6.48 -15.86
N ASP A 57 3.41 6.09 -17.10
CA ASP A 57 4.57 6.58 -17.84
C ASP A 57 4.51 8.10 -18.05
N LEU A 58 5.67 8.68 -18.39
CA LEU A 58 5.78 10.15 -18.50
C LEU A 58 5.28 10.68 -19.84
N ALA A 59 5.20 9.82 -20.88
CA ALA A 59 4.99 10.27 -22.24
C ALA A 59 3.56 10.75 -22.50
N ASP A 60 2.56 9.94 -22.12
CA ASP A 60 1.16 10.25 -22.39
C ASP A 60 0.22 9.90 -21.21
N GLY A 61 0.77 9.28 -20.16
CA GLY A 61 0.00 8.87 -19.00
C GLY A 61 -0.95 7.70 -19.24
N SER A 62 -0.82 7.00 -20.36
CA SER A 62 -1.76 5.96 -20.78
C SER A 62 -1.49 4.61 -20.13
N GLN A 63 -0.21 4.27 -19.93
CA GLN A 63 0.17 3.00 -19.35
C GLN A 63 0.36 3.11 -17.84
N ILE A 64 -0.35 2.24 -17.10
CA ILE A 64 -0.25 2.17 -15.64
C ILE A 64 0.74 1.08 -15.27
N HIS A 65 1.71 1.42 -14.42
CA HIS A 65 2.76 0.54 -13.93
C HIS A 65 2.62 0.15 -12.47
N GLY A 66 1.79 0.87 -11.74
CA GLY A 66 1.56 0.58 -10.33
C GLY A 66 0.43 1.40 -9.75
N CYS A 67 -0.03 1.00 -8.58
CA CYS A 67 -1.10 1.66 -7.87
C CYS A 67 -0.95 1.49 -6.35
N PHE A 68 -1.54 2.41 -5.61
CA PHE A 68 -1.53 2.40 -4.15
C PHE A 68 -2.66 3.25 -3.59
N TYR A 69 -3.08 2.92 -2.37
CA TYR A 69 -3.99 3.75 -1.58
C TYR A 69 -3.17 4.69 -0.70
N PHE A 70 -3.59 5.96 -0.62
CA PHE A 70 -3.02 6.94 0.31
C PHE A 70 -4.10 7.90 0.80
N ALA A 71 -4.14 8.12 2.11
CA ALA A 71 -5.06 9.07 2.73
C ALA A 71 -4.48 9.66 4.02
N LEU A 72 -4.87 10.90 4.32
CA LEU A 72 -4.59 11.57 5.59
C LEU A 72 -5.75 11.29 6.54
N GLU A 73 -5.71 10.16 7.22
CA GLU A 73 -6.81 9.71 8.07
C GLU A 73 -6.33 8.78 9.17
N ASN A 74 -7.16 8.63 10.20
CA ASN A 74 -6.95 7.61 11.22
C ASN A 74 -7.50 6.27 10.72
N ASP A 75 -6.65 5.25 10.68
CA ASP A 75 -7.07 3.90 10.38
C ASP A 75 -7.55 3.21 11.67
N LEU A 76 -8.78 2.71 11.66
CA LEU A 76 -9.37 2.06 12.84
C LEU A 76 -8.58 0.82 13.27
N THR A 77 -7.96 0.10 12.34
CA THR A 77 -7.13 -1.07 12.64
C THR A 77 -5.83 -0.69 13.34
N TYR A 78 -5.43 0.57 13.29
CA TYR A 78 -4.22 1.08 13.94
C TYR A 78 -4.47 1.63 15.36
N ALA A 79 -5.72 1.66 15.82
CA ALA A 79 -6.06 2.13 17.15
C ALA A 79 -5.51 1.23 18.25
N HIS A 80 -5.34 -0.06 18.00
CA HIS A 80 -4.80 -1.03 18.95
C HIS A 80 -3.58 -1.72 18.33
N ILE A 81 -2.43 -1.57 19.00
CA ILE A 81 -1.18 -2.20 18.63
C ILE A 81 -0.71 -3.10 19.78
N LYS A 82 -0.24 -4.31 19.44
CA LYS A 82 0.30 -5.29 20.38
C LYS A 82 1.79 -5.48 20.16
N ASP A 83 2.48 -5.94 21.20
CA ASP A 83 3.90 -6.29 21.18
C ASP A 83 4.79 -5.12 20.75
N GLY A 84 4.37 -3.92 21.10
CA GLY A 84 5.07 -2.68 20.78
C GLY A 84 4.14 -1.47 20.87
N ASP A 85 4.62 -0.34 20.39
CA ASP A 85 3.90 0.93 20.40
C ASP A 85 4.21 1.72 19.14
N TRP A 86 3.25 2.56 18.71
CA TRP A 86 3.51 3.58 17.71
C TRP A 86 4.53 4.61 18.24
N LEU A 87 5.34 5.16 17.36
CA LEU A 87 6.40 6.11 17.74
C LEU A 87 5.83 7.49 18.10
N SER A 88 4.69 7.85 17.56
CA SER A 88 4.07 9.17 17.75
C SER A 88 2.55 9.07 17.61
N ASP A 89 1.84 9.92 18.37
CA ASP A 89 0.39 10.08 18.27
C ASP A 89 -0.01 11.22 17.33
N SER A 90 0.95 11.85 16.66
CA SER A 90 0.66 12.93 15.71
C SER A 90 -0.12 12.41 14.49
N PRO A 91 -0.82 13.30 13.76
CA PRO A 91 -1.50 12.92 12.52
C PRO A 91 -0.56 12.23 11.54
N TYR A 92 -1.07 11.25 10.82
CA TYR A 92 -0.29 10.45 9.89
C TYR A 92 -1.02 10.22 8.58
N GLY A 93 -0.25 9.90 7.54
CA GLY A 93 -0.77 9.37 6.29
C GLY A 93 -0.73 7.85 6.29
N VAL A 94 -1.76 7.23 5.73
CA VAL A 94 -1.89 5.78 5.62
C VAL A 94 -1.63 5.36 4.18
N ILE A 95 -0.76 4.37 4.00
CA ILE A 95 -0.50 3.75 2.69
C ILE A 95 -0.99 2.31 2.74
N HIS A 96 -1.78 1.89 1.76
CA HIS A 96 -2.27 0.52 1.64
C HIS A 96 -2.20 0.01 0.20
N ILE A 97 -2.31 -1.29 0.05
CA ILE A 97 -2.48 -2.01 -1.22
C ILE A 97 -1.50 -1.56 -2.32
N VAL A 98 -0.22 -1.42 -1.96
CA VAL A 98 0.85 -1.04 -2.89
C VAL A 98 1.12 -2.20 -3.85
N ALA A 99 1.01 -1.95 -5.15
CA ALA A 99 1.25 -2.97 -6.18
C ALA A 99 1.87 -2.37 -7.44
N SER A 100 2.72 -3.12 -8.12
CA SER A 100 3.32 -2.73 -9.39
C SER A 100 3.43 -3.91 -10.34
N ASP A 101 3.63 -3.64 -11.62
CA ASP A 101 3.88 -4.64 -12.65
C ASP A 101 5.36 -5.08 -12.73
N GLY A 102 6.21 -4.56 -11.86
CA GLY A 102 7.63 -4.87 -11.80
C GLY A 102 8.50 -4.20 -12.87
N THR A 103 7.92 -3.41 -13.76
CA THR A 103 8.67 -2.76 -14.85
C THR A 103 9.36 -1.47 -14.43
N VAL A 104 8.87 -0.81 -13.37
CA VAL A 104 9.44 0.44 -12.88
C VAL A 104 10.33 0.16 -11.66
N HIS A 105 11.62 0.43 -11.81
CA HIS A 105 12.56 0.31 -10.71
C HIS A 105 12.28 1.36 -9.62
N GLY A 106 12.34 0.94 -8.35
CA GLY A 106 12.16 1.84 -7.21
C GLY A 106 10.74 2.38 -7.08
N PHE A 107 9.73 1.59 -7.43
CA PHE A 107 8.32 2.00 -7.37
C PHE A 107 7.94 2.54 -5.98
N PHE A 108 8.30 1.85 -4.91
CA PHE A 108 7.94 2.29 -3.55
C PHE A 108 8.59 3.63 -3.18
N GLN A 109 9.83 3.88 -3.63
CA GLN A 109 10.45 5.19 -3.44
C GLN A 109 9.63 6.30 -4.12
N LYS A 110 9.11 6.05 -5.32
CA LYS A 110 8.24 7.02 -6.01
C LYS A 110 6.93 7.27 -5.26
N VAL A 111 6.38 6.23 -4.62
CA VAL A 111 5.21 6.38 -3.73
C VAL A 111 5.56 7.31 -2.57
N LEU A 112 6.70 7.13 -1.93
CA LEU A 112 7.14 7.98 -0.82
C LEU A 112 7.41 9.42 -1.29
N ASP A 113 8.05 9.60 -2.43
CA ASP A 113 8.31 10.93 -3.01
C ASP A 113 7.00 11.72 -3.25
N PHE A 114 5.90 11.00 -3.48
CA PHE A 114 4.57 11.59 -3.62
C PHE A 114 3.91 11.87 -2.26
N CYS A 115 4.05 10.96 -1.29
CA CYS A 115 3.35 11.05 0.00
C CYS A 115 4.04 12.00 0.99
N GLU A 116 5.36 11.94 1.11
CA GLU A 116 6.13 12.67 2.13
C GLU A 116 5.98 14.20 2.07
N PRO A 117 5.87 14.86 0.90
CA PRO A 117 5.60 16.29 0.84
C PRO A 117 4.24 16.69 1.42
N GLN A 118 3.29 15.77 1.49
CA GLN A 118 1.95 16.01 2.04
C GLN A 118 1.90 15.79 3.55
N ILE A 119 2.61 14.78 4.03
CA ILE A 119 2.79 14.49 5.45
C ILE A 119 4.00 13.58 5.64
N SER A 120 4.93 13.97 6.51
CA SER A 120 6.15 13.20 6.76
C SER A 120 5.91 11.96 7.64
N HIS A 121 4.86 11.97 8.46
CA HIS A 121 4.50 10.87 9.34
C HIS A 121 3.62 9.88 8.59
N LEU A 122 4.14 8.69 8.30
CA LEU A 122 3.48 7.67 7.49
C LEU A 122 3.37 6.35 8.27
N ARG A 123 2.25 5.66 8.11
CA ARG A 123 2.01 4.32 8.63
C ARG A 123 1.59 3.37 7.52
N ILE A 124 2.05 2.13 7.63
CA ILE A 124 1.73 1.04 6.70
C ILE A 124 1.82 -0.28 7.46
N ASP A 125 1.12 -1.29 7.00
CA ASP A 125 1.23 -2.64 7.53
C ASP A 125 1.47 -3.66 6.43
N THR A 126 2.03 -4.82 6.78
CA THR A 126 2.26 -5.92 5.86
C THR A 126 2.17 -7.27 6.57
N HIS A 127 1.97 -8.33 5.80
CA HIS A 127 1.90 -9.70 6.32
C HIS A 127 3.29 -10.18 6.76
N HIS A 128 3.35 -11.01 7.80
CA HIS A 128 4.61 -11.56 8.31
C HIS A 128 5.37 -12.42 7.27
N ASP A 129 4.68 -12.97 6.30
CA ASP A 129 5.28 -13.73 5.19
C ASP A 129 5.78 -12.85 4.04
N ASN A 130 5.41 -11.57 4.03
CA ASN A 130 5.84 -10.64 2.99
C ASN A 130 7.24 -10.09 3.27
N LYS A 131 8.25 -10.93 3.11
CA LYS A 131 9.65 -10.56 3.36
C LYS A 131 10.15 -9.48 2.42
N VAL A 132 9.66 -9.49 1.18
CA VAL A 132 9.98 -8.46 0.17
C VAL A 132 9.55 -7.09 0.66
N MET A 133 8.30 -6.93 1.09
CA MET A 133 7.80 -5.65 1.57
C MET A 133 8.44 -5.21 2.87
N GLN A 134 8.68 -6.14 3.81
CA GLN A 134 9.41 -5.84 5.05
C GLN A 134 10.78 -5.24 4.74
N HIS A 135 11.53 -5.85 3.81
CA HIS A 135 12.84 -5.34 3.40
C HIS A 135 12.73 -3.94 2.75
N VAL A 136 11.75 -3.75 1.87
CA VAL A 136 11.51 -2.45 1.21
C VAL A 136 11.18 -1.36 2.23
N LEU A 137 10.34 -1.67 3.21
CA LEU A 137 9.96 -0.72 4.27
C LEU A 137 11.17 -0.32 5.12
N GLU A 138 11.95 -1.30 5.59
CA GLU A 138 13.14 -1.04 6.41
C GLU A 138 14.19 -0.25 5.63
N LYS A 139 14.43 -0.61 4.37
CA LYS A 139 15.34 0.11 3.48
C LYS A 139 14.97 1.58 3.30
N ASN A 140 13.67 1.88 3.34
CA ASN A 140 13.14 3.24 3.15
C ASN A 140 12.90 4.00 4.47
N GLY A 141 13.44 3.50 5.58
CA GLY A 141 13.43 4.21 6.87
C GLY A 141 12.20 3.96 7.74
N PHE A 142 11.34 3.01 7.38
CA PHE A 142 10.26 2.58 8.26
C PHE A 142 10.78 1.70 9.38
N ARG A 143 10.17 1.83 10.54
CA ARG A 143 10.47 1.03 11.74
C ARG A 143 9.28 0.15 12.08
N LYS A 144 9.55 -1.12 12.36
CA LYS A 144 8.55 -2.04 12.88
C LYS A 144 8.16 -1.62 14.30
N CYS A 145 6.88 -1.37 14.50
CA CYS A 145 6.36 -0.85 15.77
C CYS A 145 5.65 -1.91 16.61
N GLY A 146 5.09 -2.93 15.98
CA GLY A 146 4.33 -3.96 16.66
C GLY A 146 3.40 -4.71 15.71
N ILE A 147 2.31 -5.24 16.26
CA ILE A 147 1.31 -6.03 15.52
C ILE A 147 -0.05 -5.37 15.65
N ILE A 148 -0.70 -5.14 14.50
CA ILE A 148 -2.12 -4.75 14.44
C ILE A 148 -2.95 -5.93 13.94
N HIS A 149 -4.26 -5.86 14.12
CA HIS A 149 -5.20 -6.86 13.65
C HIS A 149 -6.22 -6.24 12.71
N LEU A 150 -6.41 -6.87 11.56
CA LEU A 150 -7.45 -6.47 10.61
C LEU A 150 -8.85 -6.73 11.21
N ALA A 151 -9.90 -6.21 10.57
CA ALA A 151 -11.28 -6.40 11.03
C ALA A 151 -11.68 -7.88 11.14
N ASN A 152 -11.12 -8.76 10.31
CA ASN A 152 -11.32 -10.21 10.36
C ASN A 152 -10.48 -10.93 11.43
N GLY A 153 -9.63 -10.20 12.17
CA GLY A 153 -8.76 -10.74 13.20
C GLY A 153 -7.36 -11.14 12.73
N ASP A 154 -7.07 -11.09 11.45
CA ASP A 154 -5.76 -11.45 10.91
C ASP A 154 -4.68 -10.48 11.38
N PRO A 155 -3.51 -10.97 11.85
CA PRO A 155 -2.42 -10.10 12.29
C PRO A 155 -1.66 -9.50 11.12
N ARG A 156 -1.12 -8.30 11.33
CA ARG A 156 -0.21 -7.62 10.41
C ARG A 156 0.92 -6.95 11.17
N LEU A 157 2.09 -6.91 10.57
CA LEU A 157 3.22 -6.15 11.09
C LEU A 157 3.00 -4.68 10.81
N ALA A 158 3.04 -3.86 11.85
CA ALA A 158 2.83 -2.41 11.76
C ALA A 158 4.17 -1.68 11.64
N TYR A 159 4.25 -0.78 10.67
CA TYR A 159 5.44 0.02 10.38
C TYR A 159 5.11 1.50 10.38
N GLU A 160 6.08 2.32 10.78
CA GLU A 160 5.94 3.77 10.86
C GLU A 160 7.23 4.46 10.44
N LYS A 161 7.07 5.61 9.79
CA LYS A 161 8.15 6.52 9.42
C LYS A 161 7.74 7.94 9.74
N SER A 162 8.65 8.69 10.33
CA SER A 162 8.42 10.10 10.63
C SER A 162 9.66 10.96 10.33
#